data_914ba3c7a05dc041e95a38a3084c5934
#
_entry.id   914ba3c7a05dc041e95a38a3084c5934
#
_cell.length_a   1.000
_cell.length_b   1.000
_cell.length_c   1.000
_cell.angle_alpha   90.00
_cell.angle_beta   90.00
_cell.angle_gamma   90.00
#
_symmetry.space_group_name_H-M   'P 1'
#
loop_
_entity.id
_entity.type
_entity.pdbx_description
1 polymer ?
#
loop_
_entity_poly.entity_id
_entity_poly.type
_entity_poly.pdbx_seq_one_letter_code
_entity_poly.pdbx_strand_id
1 'polypeptide(L)'
;MKALLRRLLLVCFVLGALVAGACASGPAVVDHAFGFDARVDSPGIEILNFRYGASGMPGTSGDVGIRQFGRSPQVTGINGPMPLGDTLYVTWRIKATGQEFEDTVNLKSRLPSDMANQRIHFSVKESQLFVYVIDPVPRPADWPVVGPRKFQYEKVRQIYPDAPGTPPNHSRNHSAS
;
A
#
# COMPACT_ATOMS: atom_id res chain seq x y z
N MET A 1 -36.81 27.88 -39.73
CA MET A 1 -36.33 28.14 -38.37
C MET A 1 -36.63 27.01 -37.37
N LYS A 2 -37.86 26.51 -37.24
CA LYS A 2 -38.24 25.46 -36.27
C LYS A 2 -37.49 24.12 -36.44
N ALA A 3 -37.17 23.69 -37.64
CA ALA A 3 -36.48 22.44 -37.91
C ALA A 3 -34.97 22.50 -37.53
N LEU A 4 -34.33 23.66 -37.69
CA LEU A 4 -32.91 23.86 -37.36
C LEU A 4 -32.73 23.88 -35.81
N LEU A 5 -33.64 24.52 -35.10
CA LEU A 5 -33.64 24.60 -33.67
C LEU A 5 -33.83 23.21 -33.01
N ARG A 6 -34.68 22.36 -33.60
CA ARG A 6 -34.90 20.98 -33.15
C ARG A 6 -33.68 20.07 -33.32
N ARG A 7 -32.94 20.25 -34.42
CA ARG A 7 -31.69 19.52 -34.66
C ARG A 7 -30.56 19.96 -33.72
N LEU A 8 -30.48 21.26 -33.42
CA LEU A 8 -29.51 21.80 -32.50
C LEU A 8 -29.74 21.29 -31.06
N LEU A 9 -31.01 21.25 -30.61
CA LEU A 9 -31.39 20.71 -29.28
C LEU A 9 -31.07 19.21 -29.14
N LEU A 10 -31.28 18.41 -30.20
CA LEU A 10 -30.96 16.98 -30.21
C LEU A 10 -29.44 16.73 -30.11
N VAL A 11 -28.64 17.53 -30.82
CA VAL A 11 -27.17 17.40 -30.76
C VAL A 11 -26.64 17.77 -29.37
N CYS A 12 -27.16 18.82 -28.75
CA CYS A 12 -26.77 19.18 -27.36
C CYS A 12 -27.17 18.12 -26.33
N PHE A 13 -28.32 17.44 -26.53
CA PHE A 13 -28.75 16.37 -25.62
C PHE A 13 -27.89 15.11 -25.73
N VAL A 14 -27.41 14.77 -26.95
CA VAL A 14 -26.52 13.62 -27.17
C VAL A 14 -25.11 13.91 -26.66
N LEU A 15 -24.57 15.14 -26.83
CA LEU A 15 -23.27 15.51 -26.25
C LEU A 15 -23.30 15.57 -24.71
N GLY A 16 -24.42 15.97 -24.11
CA GLY A 16 -24.59 16.01 -22.64
C GLY A 16 -24.59 14.62 -21.99
N ALA A 17 -25.07 13.59 -22.69
CA ALA A 17 -25.13 12.22 -22.18
C ALA A 17 -23.77 11.49 -22.16
N LEU A 18 -22.79 11.94 -22.94
CA LEU A 18 -21.45 11.33 -23.02
C LEU A 18 -20.50 11.75 -21.90
N VAL A 19 -20.83 12.77 -21.13
CA VAL A 19 -19.96 13.29 -20.02
C VAL A 19 -20.30 12.66 -18.66
N ALA A 20 -21.38 11.91 -18.53
CA ALA A 20 -21.86 11.36 -17.25
C ALA A 20 -21.20 10.02 -16.83
N GLY A 21 -20.20 9.52 -17.54
CA GLY A 21 -19.67 8.16 -17.35
C GLY A 21 -18.32 8.04 -16.64
N ALA A 22 -17.66 9.12 -16.26
CA ALA A 22 -16.41 9.05 -15.51
C ALA A 22 -16.67 9.12 -14.01
N CYS A 23 -17.36 8.15 -13.43
CA CYS A 23 -17.25 7.87 -12.02
C CYS A 23 -15.82 7.41 -11.77
N ALA A 24 -14.92 8.32 -11.40
CA ALA A 24 -13.66 7.96 -10.80
C ALA A 24 -13.98 7.23 -9.49
N SER A 25 -14.06 5.89 -9.56
CA SER A 25 -14.15 5.08 -8.36
C SER A 25 -12.89 5.36 -7.55
N GLY A 26 -13.06 5.98 -6.38
CA GLY A 26 -11.96 6.17 -5.42
C GLY A 26 -11.31 4.81 -5.08
N PRO A 27 -10.18 4.82 -4.38
CA PRO A 27 -9.51 3.58 -3.99
C PRO A 27 -10.48 2.71 -3.19
N ALA A 28 -10.45 1.40 -3.45
CA ALA A 28 -11.32 0.44 -2.77
C ALA A 28 -11.08 0.50 -1.25
N VAL A 29 -12.17 0.59 -0.49
CA VAL A 29 -12.12 0.49 0.97
C VAL A 29 -12.19 -0.99 1.35
N VAL A 30 -11.17 -1.47 2.05
CA VAL A 30 -11.01 -2.87 2.46
C VAL A 30 -10.71 -2.91 3.95
N ASP A 31 -11.30 -3.87 4.67
CA ASP A 31 -10.92 -4.14 6.06
C ASP A 31 -9.58 -4.85 6.08
N HIS A 32 -8.53 -4.13 6.45
CA HIS A 32 -7.16 -4.66 6.50
C HIS A 32 -6.34 -3.92 7.55
N ALA A 33 -5.11 -4.37 7.75
CA ALA A 33 -4.20 -3.71 8.68
C ALA A 33 -2.96 -3.18 7.94
N PHE A 34 -2.42 -2.07 8.44
CA PHE A 34 -1.12 -1.53 8.03
C PHE A 34 -0.27 -1.23 9.26
N GLY A 35 1.04 -1.46 9.18
CA GLY A 35 1.93 -1.06 10.27
C GLY A 35 3.39 -1.47 10.11
N PHE A 36 4.18 -1.05 11.09
CA PHE A 36 5.60 -1.42 11.27
C PHE A 36 6.00 -1.20 12.74
N ASP A 37 7.11 -1.80 13.17
CA ASP A 37 7.78 -1.49 14.43
C ASP A 37 9.30 -1.47 14.23
N ALA A 38 9.83 -0.27 13.92
CA ALA A 38 11.27 -0.12 13.67
C ALA A 38 12.13 -0.39 14.91
N ARG A 39 11.56 -0.32 16.12
CA ARG A 39 12.29 -0.57 17.36
C ARG A 39 12.65 -2.06 17.51
N VAL A 40 11.80 -2.94 16.98
CA VAL A 40 11.95 -4.39 17.08
C VAL A 40 12.43 -4.99 15.76
N ASP A 41 11.82 -4.60 14.65
CA ASP A 41 12.06 -5.21 13.34
C ASP A 41 13.24 -4.58 12.59
N SER A 42 13.69 -3.37 13.02
CA SER A 42 14.74 -2.59 12.37
C SER A 42 15.55 -1.77 13.40
N PRO A 43 16.16 -2.38 14.44
CA PRO A 43 16.69 -1.66 15.61
C PRO A 43 17.81 -0.67 15.29
N GLY A 44 18.55 -0.87 14.20
CA GLY A 44 19.60 0.04 13.72
C GLY A 44 19.10 1.20 12.86
N ILE A 45 17.79 1.30 12.64
CA ILE A 45 17.16 2.24 11.72
C ILE A 45 16.33 3.27 12.49
N GLU A 46 16.29 4.49 11.96
CA GLU A 46 15.35 5.52 12.32
C GLU A 46 14.45 5.82 11.11
N ILE A 47 13.14 5.67 11.25
CA ILE A 47 12.18 6.06 10.21
C ILE A 47 12.02 7.58 10.24
N LEU A 48 12.41 8.25 9.17
CA LEU A 48 12.31 9.70 9.04
C LEU A 48 10.93 10.14 8.56
N ASN A 49 10.35 9.39 7.62
CA ASN A 49 8.96 9.55 7.20
C ASN A 49 8.44 8.27 6.54
N PHE A 50 7.13 8.15 6.46
CA PHE A 50 6.46 7.11 5.69
C PHE A 50 5.09 7.59 5.23
N ARG A 51 4.59 7.00 4.12
CA ARG A 51 3.24 7.24 3.63
C ARG A 51 2.70 5.97 2.96
N TYR A 52 1.56 5.49 3.47
CA TYR A 52 0.82 4.37 2.90
C TYR A 52 -0.40 4.91 2.16
N GLY A 53 -0.37 4.84 0.82
CA GLY A 53 -1.40 5.41 -0.04
C GLY A 53 -1.56 6.92 0.11
N ALA A 54 -2.72 7.42 -0.28
CA ALA A 54 -3.07 8.84 -0.26
C ALA A 54 -4.21 9.18 0.71
N SER A 55 -4.61 8.25 1.60
CA SER A 55 -5.82 8.41 2.42
C SER A 55 -5.77 9.53 3.45
N GLY A 56 -4.57 9.94 3.88
CA GLY A 56 -4.39 10.90 4.98
C GLY A 56 -4.92 10.45 6.34
N MET A 57 -5.34 9.18 6.48
CA MET A 57 -5.84 8.64 7.75
C MET A 57 -4.72 8.63 8.80
N PRO A 58 -5.07 8.86 10.09
CA PRO A 58 -4.10 8.72 11.18
C PRO A 58 -3.41 7.36 11.15
N GLY A 59 -2.07 7.33 11.27
CA GLY A 59 -1.27 6.10 11.24
C GLY A 59 -0.88 5.61 9.85
N THR A 60 -1.39 6.20 8.76
CA THR A 60 -0.94 5.91 7.38
C THR A 60 0.21 6.79 6.91
N SER A 61 0.59 7.81 7.70
CA SER A 61 1.66 8.75 7.38
C SER A 61 2.42 9.17 8.63
N GLY A 62 3.71 9.42 8.48
CA GLY A 62 4.57 10.03 9.50
C GLY A 62 4.34 11.53 9.70
N ASP A 63 3.66 12.20 8.76
CA ASP A 63 3.50 13.66 8.72
C ASP A 63 2.87 14.25 9.99
N VAL A 64 1.91 13.53 10.61
CA VAL A 64 1.28 13.97 11.86
C VAL A 64 2.29 14.01 13.00
N GLY A 65 3.09 12.97 13.15
CA GLY A 65 4.14 12.90 14.17
C GLY A 65 5.22 13.97 13.95
N ILE A 66 5.60 14.17 12.68
CA ILE A 66 6.59 15.22 12.33
C ILE A 66 6.05 16.62 12.70
N ARG A 67 4.79 16.93 12.38
CA ARG A 67 4.19 18.24 12.73
C ARG A 67 4.03 18.43 14.24
N GLN A 68 3.65 17.39 14.99
CA GLN A 68 3.37 17.51 16.43
C GLN A 68 4.61 17.36 17.31
N PHE A 69 5.57 16.53 16.91
CA PHE A 69 6.68 16.11 17.77
C PHE A 69 8.07 16.32 17.10
N GLY A 70 8.13 16.92 15.91
CA GLY A 70 9.36 17.11 15.16
C GLY A 70 10.01 15.82 14.62
N ARG A 71 9.32 14.67 14.74
CA ARG A 71 9.85 13.38 14.29
C ARG A 71 8.73 12.43 13.86
N SER A 72 9.07 11.53 12.94
CA SER A 72 8.17 10.46 12.53
C SER A 72 7.99 9.44 13.67
N PRO A 73 6.82 8.80 13.78
CA PRO A 73 6.63 7.63 14.62
C PRO A 73 7.61 6.51 14.22
N GLN A 74 8.16 5.80 15.22
CA GLN A 74 9.00 4.61 15.00
C GLN A 74 8.19 3.32 15.05
N VAL A 75 6.92 3.43 15.30
CA VAL A 75 5.95 2.34 15.31
C VAL A 75 4.58 2.88 14.92
N THR A 76 3.87 2.13 14.11
CA THR A 76 2.45 2.33 13.85
C THR A 76 1.77 0.99 13.65
N GLY A 77 0.48 0.94 13.94
CA GLY A 77 -0.37 -0.21 13.69
C GLY A 77 -1.82 0.24 13.69
N ILE A 78 -2.44 0.18 12.51
CA ILE A 78 -3.85 0.49 12.31
C ILE A 78 -4.52 -0.71 11.65
N ASN A 79 -5.80 -0.86 11.91
CA ASN A 79 -6.64 -1.91 11.32
C ASN A 79 -8.08 -1.41 11.18
N GLY A 80 -8.81 -2.01 10.29
CA GLY A 80 -10.20 -1.69 9.99
C GLY A 80 -10.43 -1.27 8.55
N PRO A 81 -11.67 -0.85 8.23
CA PRO A 81 -12.01 -0.37 6.89
C PRO A 81 -11.22 0.89 6.54
N MET A 82 -10.34 0.79 5.57
CA MET A 82 -9.57 1.93 5.06
C MET A 82 -9.28 1.78 3.57
N PRO A 83 -9.02 2.89 2.86
CA PRO A 83 -8.57 2.83 1.47
C PRO A 83 -7.32 1.99 1.34
N LEU A 84 -7.34 1.00 0.43
CA LEU A 84 -6.16 0.20 0.12
C LEU A 84 -5.12 1.09 -0.57
N GLY A 85 -3.94 1.22 0.06
CA GLY A 85 -2.86 2.02 -0.49
C GLY A 85 -2.27 1.39 -1.74
N ASP A 86 -2.12 2.17 -2.79
CA ASP A 86 -1.50 1.76 -4.06
C ASP A 86 0.02 1.92 -4.04
N THR A 87 0.55 2.68 -3.08
CA THR A 87 1.98 2.94 -2.90
C THR A 87 2.37 2.92 -1.42
N LEU A 88 3.62 2.59 -1.15
CA LEU A 88 4.27 2.79 0.13
C LEU A 88 5.57 3.56 -0.09
N TYR A 89 5.65 4.77 0.44
CA TYR A 89 6.87 5.58 0.50
C TYR A 89 7.45 5.51 1.90
N VAL A 90 8.78 5.33 2.01
CA VAL A 90 9.51 5.31 3.28
C VAL A 90 10.83 6.03 3.11
N THR A 91 11.17 6.91 4.06
CA THR A 91 12.51 7.46 4.24
C THR A 91 13.07 7.04 5.59
N TRP A 92 14.34 6.68 5.62
CA TRP A 92 14.97 6.21 6.85
C TRP A 92 16.45 6.59 6.91
N ARG A 93 17.00 6.52 8.12
CA ARG A 93 18.42 6.74 8.41
C ARG A 93 19.01 5.53 9.12
N ILE A 94 20.20 5.14 8.72
CA ILE A 94 21.02 4.18 9.48
C ILE A 94 21.62 4.94 10.66
N LYS A 95 21.26 4.59 11.90
CA LYS A 95 21.71 5.30 13.11
C LYS A 95 23.22 5.32 13.29
N ALA A 96 23.89 4.22 12.91
CA ALA A 96 25.33 4.08 13.09
C ALA A 96 26.17 4.98 12.16
N THR A 97 25.68 5.24 10.93
CA THR A 97 26.42 6.00 9.91
C THR A 97 25.82 7.37 9.62
N GLY A 98 24.56 7.59 10.01
CA GLY A 98 23.80 8.80 9.65
C GLY A 98 23.34 8.80 8.19
N GLN A 99 23.64 7.78 7.41
CA GLN A 99 23.27 7.70 6.00
C GLN A 99 21.75 7.57 5.85
N GLU A 100 21.19 8.37 4.94
CA GLU A 100 19.75 8.40 4.67
C GLU A 100 19.43 7.71 3.33
N PHE A 101 18.27 7.10 3.29
CA PHE A 101 17.73 6.39 2.13
C PHE A 101 16.25 6.68 1.99
N GLU A 102 15.74 6.49 0.78
CA GLU A 102 14.31 6.51 0.50
C GLU A 102 13.95 5.43 -0.52
N ASP A 103 12.71 4.97 -0.45
CA ASP A 103 12.17 4.03 -1.43
C ASP A 103 10.66 4.20 -1.59
N THR A 104 10.16 3.89 -2.79
CA THR A 104 8.74 3.92 -3.11
C THR A 104 8.32 2.62 -3.78
N VAL A 105 7.50 1.86 -3.09
CA VAL A 105 7.00 0.57 -3.57
C VAL A 105 5.63 0.74 -4.19
N ASN A 106 5.46 0.33 -5.46
CA ASN A 106 4.15 0.20 -6.08
C ASN A 106 3.45 -1.05 -5.51
N LEU A 107 2.50 -0.83 -4.61
CA LEU A 107 1.74 -1.89 -3.95
C LEU A 107 0.65 -2.46 -4.86
N LYS A 108 0.05 -1.64 -5.74
CA LYS A 108 -1.06 -2.04 -6.61
C LYS A 108 -0.74 -3.28 -7.45
N SER A 109 0.49 -3.40 -7.92
CA SER A 109 0.95 -4.55 -8.72
C SER A 109 1.42 -5.75 -7.89
N ARG A 110 1.55 -5.59 -6.56
CA ARG A 110 2.16 -6.58 -5.66
C ARG A 110 1.20 -7.18 -4.65
N LEU A 111 0.13 -6.44 -4.32
CA LEU A 111 -0.87 -6.93 -3.38
C LEU A 111 -1.73 -8.02 -4.01
N PRO A 112 -2.21 -9.00 -3.22
CA PRO A 112 -3.21 -9.93 -3.67
C PRO A 112 -4.52 -9.21 -4.02
N SER A 113 -5.34 -9.83 -4.85
CA SER A 113 -6.65 -9.30 -5.23
C SER A 113 -7.61 -9.16 -4.06
N ASP A 114 -7.46 -10.02 -3.06
CA ASP A 114 -8.19 -9.95 -1.79
C ASP A 114 -7.22 -9.62 -0.66
N MET A 115 -7.46 -8.48 -0.01
CA MET A 115 -6.71 -8.01 1.15
C MET A 115 -7.54 -8.03 2.44
N ALA A 116 -8.78 -8.54 2.38
CA ALA A 116 -9.64 -8.59 3.56
C ALA A 116 -8.96 -9.34 4.72
N ASN A 117 -8.95 -8.72 5.89
CA ASN A 117 -8.32 -9.22 7.12
C ASN A 117 -6.80 -9.44 7.04
N GLN A 118 -6.14 -9.13 5.92
CA GLN A 118 -4.69 -9.24 5.81
C GLN A 118 -3.99 -8.00 6.35
N ARG A 119 -2.70 -8.12 6.62
CA ARG A 119 -1.86 -7.01 7.09
C ARG A 119 -0.75 -6.71 6.08
N ILE A 120 -0.55 -5.44 5.78
CA ILE A 120 0.67 -4.95 5.15
C ILE A 120 1.62 -4.51 6.26
N HIS A 121 2.83 -5.03 6.25
CA HIS A 121 3.87 -4.69 7.22
C HIS A 121 5.18 -4.41 6.50
N PHE A 122 5.94 -3.41 6.95
CA PHE A 122 7.27 -3.18 6.42
C PHE A 122 8.34 -3.21 7.51
N SER A 123 9.55 -3.55 7.11
CA SER A 123 10.77 -3.41 7.90
C SER A 123 11.91 -2.92 7.02
N VAL A 124 12.97 -2.42 7.64
CA VAL A 124 14.16 -1.94 6.94
C VAL A 124 15.39 -2.61 7.50
N LYS A 125 16.26 -3.07 6.63
CA LYS A 125 17.57 -3.60 7.01
C LYS A 125 18.63 -2.90 6.17
N GLU A 126 19.50 -2.13 6.82
CA GLU A 126 20.54 -1.34 6.15
C GLU A 126 19.91 -0.39 5.10
N SER A 127 20.29 -0.51 3.83
CA SER A 127 19.77 0.29 2.71
C SER A 127 18.54 -0.33 2.03
N GLN A 128 17.99 -1.43 2.54
CA GLN A 128 16.92 -2.17 1.88
C GLN A 128 15.61 -2.12 2.65
N LEU A 129 14.57 -1.66 1.99
CA LEU A 129 13.18 -1.75 2.44
C LEU A 129 12.61 -3.15 2.12
N PHE A 130 11.88 -3.73 3.05
CA PHE A 130 11.14 -4.98 2.89
C PHE A 130 9.67 -4.75 3.17
N VAL A 131 8.80 -5.30 2.33
CA VAL A 131 7.35 -5.23 2.53
C VAL A 131 6.77 -6.64 2.49
N TYR A 132 5.87 -6.88 3.43
CA TYR A 132 5.24 -8.17 3.64
C TYR A 132 3.72 -8.04 3.62
N VAL A 133 3.06 -9.08 3.12
CA VAL A 133 1.65 -9.35 3.35
C VAL A 133 1.55 -10.51 4.33
N ILE A 134 0.80 -10.31 5.40
CA ILE A 134 0.61 -11.26 6.48
C ILE A 134 -0.85 -11.67 6.48
N ASP A 135 -1.09 -12.94 6.26
CA ASP A 135 -2.38 -13.58 6.35
C ASP A 135 -2.50 -14.13 7.79
N PRO A 136 -3.54 -13.76 8.57
CA PRO A 136 -3.67 -14.15 9.97
C PRO A 136 -4.13 -15.61 10.14
N VAL A 137 -3.52 -16.50 9.38
CA VAL A 137 -3.72 -17.94 9.48
C VAL A 137 -2.42 -18.62 9.90
N PRO A 138 -2.47 -19.78 10.56
CA PRO A 138 -1.29 -20.54 10.92
C PRO A 138 -0.39 -20.80 9.70
N ARG A 139 0.90 -20.60 9.87
CA ARG A 139 1.89 -20.86 8.84
C ARG A 139 1.94 -22.37 8.51
N PRO A 140 1.75 -22.78 7.24
CA PRO A 140 1.95 -24.16 6.83
C PRO A 140 3.38 -24.64 7.12
N ALA A 141 3.59 -25.90 7.39
CA ALA A 141 4.89 -26.45 7.78
C ALA A 141 5.98 -26.28 6.72
N ASP A 142 5.58 -26.34 5.44
CA ASP A 142 6.44 -26.15 4.26
C ASP A 142 6.60 -24.69 3.83
N TRP A 143 5.90 -23.74 4.51
CA TRP A 143 6.00 -22.32 4.18
C TRP A 143 7.27 -21.71 4.76
N PRO A 144 8.04 -20.93 3.99
CA PRO A 144 9.28 -20.33 4.48
C PRO A 144 9.03 -19.37 5.66
N VAL A 145 9.96 -19.36 6.62
CA VAL A 145 9.97 -18.35 7.69
C VAL A 145 10.60 -17.08 7.14
N VAL A 146 9.77 -16.08 6.88
CA VAL A 146 10.20 -14.77 6.39
C VAL A 146 9.56 -13.66 7.21
N GLY A 147 10.13 -12.44 7.15
CA GLY A 147 9.53 -11.24 7.75
C GLY A 147 9.78 -11.11 9.26
N PRO A 148 9.01 -10.22 9.90
CA PRO A 148 9.18 -9.89 11.31
C PRO A 148 8.92 -11.07 12.24
N ARG A 149 9.77 -11.22 13.27
CA ARG A 149 9.71 -12.34 14.22
C ARG A 149 8.35 -12.51 14.89
N LYS A 150 7.65 -11.43 15.15
CA LYS A 150 6.32 -11.48 15.79
C LYS A 150 5.26 -12.23 14.98
N PHE A 151 5.47 -12.37 13.65
CA PHE A 151 4.58 -13.07 12.74
C PHE A 151 5.11 -14.44 12.28
N GLN A 152 6.14 -14.98 12.95
CA GLN A 152 6.80 -16.24 12.54
C GLN A 152 5.85 -17.46 12.49
N TYR A 153 4.72 -17.40 13.18
CA TYR A 153 3.71 -18.47 13.21
C TYR A 153 2.54 -18.22 12.25
N GLU A 154 2.52 -17.05 11.60
CA GLU A 154 1.51 -16.69 10.61
C GLU A 154 2.06 -16.91 9.19
N LYS A 155 1.16 -16.95 8.21
CA LYS A 155 1.54 -17.08 6.82
C LYS A 155 2.00 -15.74 6.27
N VAL A 156 3.31 -15.50 6.30
CA VAL A 156 3.95 -14.27 5.81
C VAL A 156 4.44 -14.47 4.39
N ARG A 157 4.19 -13.51 3.53
CA ARG A 157 4.74 -13.42 2.17
C ARG A 157 5.47 -12.10 1.99
N GLN A 158 6.73 -12.15 1.58
CA GLN A 158 7.46 -10.97 1.14
C GLN A 158 6.96 -10.58 -0.25
N ILE A 159 6.59 -9.32 -0.41
CA ILE A 159 6.15 -8.74 -1.68
C ILE A 159 7.11 -7.70 -2.23
N TYR A 160 8.09 -7.27 -1.42
CA TYR A 160 9.18 -6.39 -1.84
C TYR A 160 10.41 -6.55 -0.92
N PRO A 161 11.63 -6.56 -1.46
CA PRO A 161 11.94 -6.77 -2.89
C PRO A 161 11.43 -8.15 -3.33
N ASP A 162 11.38 -8.38 -4.64
CA ASP A 162 10.98 -9.68 -5.17
C ASP A 162 11.90 -10.77 -4.59
N ALA A 163 11.30 -11.78 -3.97
CA ALA A 163 12.09 -12.89 -3.43
C ALA A 163 12.78 -13.65 -4.58
N PRO A 164 14.05 -14.06 -4.42
CA PRO A 164 14.74 -14.84 -5.44
C PRO A 164 13.86 -16.04 -5.85
N GLY A 165 13.52 -16.14 -7.14
CA GLY A 165 12.72 -17.24 -7.68
C GLY A 165 11.21 -17.08 -7.61
N THR A 166 10.68 -15.97 -7.16
CA THR A 166 9.24 -15.67 -7.25
C THR A 166 8.91 -15.16 -8.65
N PRO A 167 8.10 -15.87 -9.45
CA PRO A 167 7.67 -15.34 -10.73
C PRO A 167 6.86 -14.06 -10.52
N PRO A 168 7.01 -13.04 -11.40
CA PRO A 168 6.24 -11.80 -11.31
C PRO A 168 4.74 -12.16 -11.33
N ASN A 169 3.98 -11.52 -10.46
CA ASN A 169 2.54 -11.73 -10.34
C ASN A 169 1.84 -11.13 -11.58
N HIS A 170 1.86 -11.86 -12.68
CA HIS A 170 1.09 -11.49 -13.88
C HIS A 170 -0.39 -11.69 -13.55
N SER A 171 -1.08 -10.57 -13.28
CA SER A 171 -2.54 -10.53 -13.35
C SER A 171 -2.96 -11.12 -14.70
N ARG A 172 -3.63 -12.27 -14.67
CA ARG A 172 -4.21 -12.90 -15.87
C ARG A 172 -5.27 -11.95 -16.40
N ASN A 173 -4.95 -11.28 -17.49
CA ASN A 173 -5.97 -10.65 -18.32
C ASN A 173 -6.84 -11.77 -18.88
N HIS A 174 -8.00 -12.00 -18.28
CA HIS A 174 -9.07 -12.73 -18.94
C HIS A 174 -9.60 -11.84 -20.08
N SER A 175 -9.01 -12.02 -21.26
CA SER A 175 -9.67 -11.63 -22.48
C SER A 175 -10.85 -12.57 -22.67
N ALA A 176 -12.06 -12.09 -22.37
CA ALA A 176 -13.29 -12.74 -22.81
C ALA A 176 -13.39 -12.59 -24.32
N SER A 177 -13.44 -13.69 -25.03
CA SER A 177 -13.86 -13.82 -26.43
C SER A 177 -15.36 -13.87 -26.50
#